data_967e5e27340685e04d12792e83c2cb6a
#
_entry.id   967e5e27340685e04d12792e83c2cb6a
#
_cell.length_a   1.000
_cell.length_b   1.000
_cell.length_c   1.000
_cell.angle_alpha   90.00
_cell.angle_beta   90.00
_cell.angle_gamma   90.00
#
_symmetry.space_group_name_H-M   'P 1'
#
loop_
_entity.id
_entity.type
_entity.pdbx_description
1 polymer ?
#
loop_
_entity_poly.entity_id
_entity_poly.type
_entity_poly.pdbx_seq_one_letter_code
_entity_poly.pdbx_strand_id
1 'polypeptide(L)'
;MAIKQYSRQMTLQLTLVLFLGWLALIIWAVSQWLLHGYPFAFDKVNVLVNTQREAITPVYQGSLLATLPLDVKPSWTLTIPYLNKLAINDFAADLLEKSQQFFQLVLLSSQCLLIKLIILFAAMPLFALTMVAGLVDGLNQRAIRTACLGRESSYVFHRLNHYLKKLLVILLMLWLALPVSITPAYVFVPISLLMGLMVAMTASRFKKYL
;
A
#
# COMPACT_ATOMS: atom_id res chain seq x y z
N MET A 1 28.41 11.67 -0.66
CA MET A 1 28.01 10.56 -1.55
C MET A 1 27.09 9.53 -0.85
N ALA A 2 27.30 9.14 0.39
CA ALA A 2 26.52 8.12 1.10
C ALA A 2 24.99 8.40 1.21
N ILE A 3 24.59 9.65 1.47
CA ILE A 3 23.18 10.04 1.61
C ILE A 3 22.39 9.82 0.31
N LYS A 4 22.98 10.13 -0.85
CA LYS A 4 22.34 9.95 -2.17
C LYS A 4 22.15 8.46 -2.52
N GLN A 5 23.07 7.61 -2.10
CA GLN A 5 22.99 6.16 -2.31
C GLN A 5 21.91 5.52 -1.43
N TYR A 6 21.78 5.95 -0.18
CA TYR A 6 20.75 5.47 0.75
C TYR A 6 19.33 5.86 0.30
N SER A 7 19.15 7.13 -0.14
CA SER A 7 17.87 7.58 -0.71
C SER A 7 17.45 6.76 -1.92
N ARG A 8 18.39 6.45 -2.84
CA ARG A 8 18.12 5.64 -4.02
C ARG A 8 17.71 4.20 -3.69
N GLN A 9 18.34 3.60 -2.67
CA GLN A 9 17.95 2.25 -2.22
C GLN A 9 16.55 2.22 -1.61
N MET A 10 16.19 3.25 -0.84
CA MET A 10 14.88 3.35 -0.21
C MET A 10 13.76 3.55 -1.23
N THR A 11 13.96 4.41 -2.24
CA THR A 11 13.00 4.59 -3.33
C THR A 11 12.83 3.30 -4.14
N LEU A 12 13.92 2.60 -4.42
CA LEU A 12 13.89 1.34 -5.17
C LEU A 12 13.14 0.22 -4.40
N GLN A 13 13.30 0.15 -3.09
CA GLN A 13 12.53 -0.78 -2.26
C GLN A 13 11.04 -0.45 -2.26
N LEU A 14 10.68 0.82 -2.19
CA LEU A 14 9.29 1.26 -2.18
C LEU A 14 8.59 0.99 -3.53
N THR A 15 9.27 1.29 -4.64
CA THR A 15 8.74 0.97 -5.99
C THR A 15 8.60 -0.54 -6.19
N LEU A 16 9.54 -1.34 -5.69
CA LEU A 16 9.47 -2.79 -5.76
C LEU A 16 8.29 -3.34 -4.95
N VAL A 17 8.02 -2.82 -3.75
CA VAL A 17 6.87 -3.21 -2.92
C VAL A 17 5.56 -2.87 -3.63
N LEU A 18 5.45 -1.69 -4.24
CA LEU A 18 4.27 -1.29 -5.01
C LEU A 18 4.06 -2.21 -6.21
N PHE A 19 5.11 -2.50 -6.95
CA PHE A 19 5.05 -3.38 -8.12
C PHE A 19 4.65 -4.81 -7.73
N LEU A 20 5.24 -5.37 -6.67
CA LEU A 20 4.88 -6.69 -6.17
C LEU A 20 3.43 -6.75 -5.66
N GLY A 21 2.96 -5.71 -4.97
CA GLY A 21 1.57 -5.60 -4.54
C GLY A 21 0.60 -5.57 -5.73
N TRP A 22 0.91 -4.80 -6.76
CA TRP A 22 0.13 -4.75 -7.99
C TRP A 22 0.10 -6.10 -8.71
N LEU A 23 1.25 -6.73 -8.86
CA LEU A 23 1.39 -8.03 -9.50
C LEU A 23 0.61 -9.12 -8.75
N ALA A 24 0.63 -9.10 -7.42
CA ALA A 24 -0.15 -10.01 -6.59
C ALA A 24 -1.67 -9.87 -6.82
N LEU A 25 -2.18 -8.63 -6.94
CA LEU A 25 -3.59 -8.37 -7.26
C LEU A 25 -3.97 -8.89 -8.65
N ILE A 26 -3.11 -8.71 -9.65
CA ILE A 26 -3.34 -9.25 -11.00
C ILE A 26 -3.35 -10.78 -10.97
N ILE A 27 -2.37 -11.41 -10.33
CA ILE A 27 -2.30 -12.88 -10.22
C ILE A 27 -3.56 -13.41 -9.54
N TRP A 28 -4.03 -12.75 -8.49
CA TRP A 28 -5.28 -13.13 -7.84
C TRP A 28 -6.48 -13.00 -8.79
N ALA A 29 -6.63 -11.87 -9.49
CA ALA A 29 -7.72 -11.66 -10.43
C ALA A 29 -7.71 -12.69 -11.57
N VAL A 30 -6.53 -12.98 -12.13
CA VAL A 30 -6.35 -14.00 -13.16
C VAL A 30 -6.64 -15.41 -12.63
N SER A 31 -6.26 -15.73 -11.38
CA SER A 31 -6.59 -17.01 -10.77
C SER A 31 -8.10 -17.21 -10.62
N GLN A 32 -8.85 -16.16 -10.23
CA GLN A 32 -10.31 -16.21 -10.19
C GLN A 32 -10.91 -16.41 -11.59
N TRP A 33 -10.34 -15.77 -12.61
CA TRP A 33 -10.77 -15.96 -13.99
C TRP A 33 -10.58 -17.40 -14.48
N LEU A 34 -9.41 -17.98 -14.21
CA LEU A 34 -9.11 -19.37 -14.61
C LEU A 34 -9.97 -20.41 -13.89
N LEU A 35 -10.32 -20.16 -12.62
CA LEU A 35 -11.07 -21.10 -11.79
C LEU A 35 -12.60 -21.02 -12.00
N HIS A 36 -13.14 -19.81 -12.15
CA HIS A 36 -14.59 -19.56 -12.08
C HIS A 36 -15.13 -18.84 -13.34
N GLY A 37 -14.27 -18.48 -14.28
CA GLY A 37 -14.64 -17.74 -15.48
C GLY A 37 -14.61 -16.22 -15.32
N TYR A 38 -14.66 -15.53 -16.46
CA TYR A 38 -14.52 -14.08 -16.52
C TYR A 38 -15.59 -13.30 -15.74
N PRO A 39 -16.91 -13.58 -15.90
CA PRO A 39 -17.94 -12.79 -15.23
C PRO A 39 -17.81 -12.84 -13.71
N PHE A 40 -17.45 -13.98 -13.14
CA PHE A 40 -17.22 -14.13 -11.71
C PHE A 40 -16.01 -13.35 -11.23
N ALA A 41 -14.88 -13.43 -11.95
CA ALA A 41 -13.65 -12.71 -11.62
C ALA A 41 -13.89 -11.19 -11.66
N PHE A 42 -14.56 -10.71 -12.71
CA PHE A 42 -14.88 -9.29 -12.87
C PHE A 42 -15.77 -8.78 -11.74
N ASP A 43 -16.83 -9.52 -11.39
CA ASP A 43 -17.72 -9.13 -10.28
C ASP A 43 -16.98 -9.09 -8.94
N LYS A 44 -16.16 -10.09 -8.63
CA LYS A 44 -15.37 -10.14 -7.40
C LYS A 44 -14.40 -8.96 -7.27
N VAL A 45 -13.67 -8.62 -8.32
CA VAL A 45 -12.75 -7.48 -8.31
C VAL A 45 -13.52 -6.16 -8.23
N ASN A 46 -14.66 -6.04 -8.92
CA ASN A 46 -15.51 -4.85 -8.90
C ASN A 46 -16.13 -4.62 -7.51
N VAL A 47 -16.64 -5.67 -6.86
CA VAL A 47 -17.11 -5.61 -5.48
C VAL A 47 -16.00 -5.14 -4.54
N LEU A 48 -14.78 -5.68 -4.69
CA LEU A 48 -13.63 -5.25 -3.90
C LEU A 48 -13.32 -3.76 -4.07
N VAL A 49 -13.29 -3.28 -5.32
CA VAL A 49 -13.07 -1.86 -5.65
C VAL A 49 -14.14 -0.97 -5.03
N ASN A 50 -15.41 -1.34 -5.18
CA ASN A 50 -16.54 -0.55 -4.66
C ASN A 50 -16.53 -0.51 -3.13
N THR A 51 -16.30 -1.63 -2.45
CA THR A 51 -16.21 -1.67 -0.98
C THR A 51 -15.07 -0.81 -0.45
N GLN A 52 -13.91 -0.82 -1.12
CA GLN A 52 -12.79 0.05 -0.75
C GLN A 52 -13.08 1.53 -1.03
N ARG A 53 -13.80 1.83 -2.11
CA ARG A 53 -14.25 3.19 -2.42
C ARG A 53 -15.20 3.72 -1.36
N GLU A 54 -16.18 2.94 -0.93
CA GLU A 54 -17.10 3.31 0.15
C GLU A 54 -16.39 3.61 1.46
N ALA A 55 -15.36 2.83 1.79
CA ALA A 55 -14.56 3.06 2.99
C ALA A 55 -13.78 4.39 2.97
N ILE A 56 -13.49 4.94 1.78
CA ILE A 56 -12.78 6.22 1.63
C ILE A 56 -13.74 7.42 1.58
N THR A 57 -14.96 7.24 1.10
CA THR A 57 -15.89 8.35 0.82
C THR A 57 -15.99 9.37 1.96
N PRO A 58 -16.11 8.99 3.25
CA PRO A 58 -16.19 9.95 4.35
C PRO A 58 -14.89 10.73 4.57
N VAL A 59 -13.73 10.14 4.30
CA VAL A 59 -12.41 10.79 4.44
C VAL A 59 -12.13 11.69 3.24
N TYR A 60 -12.60 11.28 2.08
CA TYR A 60 -12.38 11.94 0.81
C TYR A 60 -13.14 13.26 0.72
N GLN A 61 -14.41 13.31 1.16
CA GLN A 61 -15.25 14.51 1.10
C GLN A 61 -14.73 15.67 1.97
N GLY A 62 -13.92 15.40 2.99
CA GLY A 62 -13.34 16.41 3.88
C GLY A 62 -11.89 16.78 3.59
N SER A 63 -11.26 16.23 2.55
CA SER A 63 -9.82 16.40 2.30
C SER A 63 -9.52 17.09 0.97
N LEU A 64 -8.29 17.63 0.84
CA LEU A 64 -7.76 18.16 -0.42
C LEU A 64 -7.71 17.12 -1.55
N LEU A 65 -7.89 15.84 -1.22
CA LEU A 65 -7.95 14.74 -2.17
C LEU A 65 -9.27 14.70 -2.96
N ALA A 66 -10.28 15.48 -2.54
CA ALA A 66 -11.59 15.57 -3.23
C ALA A 66 -11.48 16.05 -4.69
N THR A 67 -10.36 16.65 -5.06
CA THR A 67 -10.10 17.10 -6.45
C THR A 67 -9.61 15.99 -7.37
N LEU A 68 -9.22 14.81 -6.83
CA LEU A 68 -8.76 13.70 -7.66
C LEU A 68 -9.97 12.93 -8.21
N PRO A 69 -10.03 12.70 -9.53
CA PRO A 69 -11.13 11.94 -10.13
C PRO A 69 -11.01 10.47 -9.74
N LEU A 70 -11.77 10.06 -8.70
CA LEU A 70 -11.93 8.63 -8.35
C LEU A 70 -12.81 7.88 -9.36
N ASP A 71 -13.60 8.60 -10.13
CA ASP A 71 -14.40 8.07 -11.23
C ASP A 71 -13.58 7.92 -12.50
N VAL A 72 -12.55 7.10 -12.43
CA VAL A 72 -12.03 6.47 -13.64
C VAL A 72 -13.05 5.39 -14.02
N LYS A 73 -14.21 5.83 -14.52
CA LYS A 73 -15.06 4.91 -15.29
C LYS A 73 -14.17 4.44 -16.43
N PRO A 74 -13.95 3.12 -16.58
CA PRO A 74 -13.29 2.63 -17.76
C PRO A 74 -14.22 2.87 -18.96
N SER A 75 -14.24 4.10 -19.45
CA SER A 75 -14.87 4.47 -20.72
C SER A 75 -14.09 3.90 -21.91
N TRP A 76 -13.17 2.99 -21.62
CA TRP A 76 -12.51 2.14 -22.60
C TRP A 76 -13.38 0.91 -22.89
N THR A 77 -14.66 1.08 -23.15
CA THR A 77 -15.28 0.26 -24.16
C THR A 77 -14.57 0.67 -25.45
N LEU A 78 -13.35 0.20 -25.62
CA LEU A 78 -12.78 -0.01 -26.92
C LEU A 78 -13.67 -1.06 -27.58
N THR A 79 -14.91 -0.68 -27.84
CA THR A 79 -15.70 -1.25 -28.89
C THR A 79 -14.91 -0.86 -30.12
N ILE A 80 -13.96 -1.69 -30.49
CA ILE A 80 -13.31 -1.62 -31.77
C ILE A 80 -14.27 -2.38 -32.68
N PRO A 81 -15.35 -1.73 -33.19
CA PRO A 81 -16.29 -2.37 -34.11
C PRO A 81 -15.61 -2.75 -35.42
N TYR A 82 -14.41 -2.21 -35.65
CA TYR A 82 -13.59 -2.46 -36.82
C TYR A 82 -12.77 -3.76 -36.75
N LEU A 83 -12.39 -4.26 -35.56
CA LEU A 83 -11.62 -5.49 -35.46
C LEU A 83 -12.47 -6.73 -35.65
N ASN A 84 -13.76 -6.69 -35.33
CA ASN A 84 -14.68 -7.80 -35.67
C ASN A 84 -14.87 -7.99 -37.18
N LYS A 85 -14.61 -6.97 -38.00
CA LYS A 85 -14.61 -7.10 -39.47
C LYS A 85 -13.30 -7.67 -40.04
N LEU A 86 -12.21 -7.61 -39.26
CA LEU A 86 -10.89 -8.14 -39.63
C LEU A 86 -10.61 -9.56 -39.09
N ALA A 87 -11.48 -10.09 -38.23
CA ALA A 87 -11.38 -11.46 -37.75
C ALA A 87 -11.74 -12.43 -38.87
N ILE A 88 -10.75 -12.72 -39.70
CA ILE A 88 -10.86 -13.66 -40.84
C ILE A 88 -10.96 -15.10 -40.33
N ASN A 89 -10.63 -15.37 -39.06
CA ASN A 89 -10.71 -16.69 -38.43
C ASN A 89 -11.35 -16.59 -37.04
N ASP A 90 -12.21 -17.54 -36.67
CA ASP A 90 -12.85 -17.66 -35.35
C ASP A 90 -11.82 -17.68 -34.20
N PHE A 91 -10.64 -18.23 -34.45
CA PHE A 91 -9.53 -18.26 -33.51
C PHE A 91 -9.00 -16.86 -33.19
N ALA A 92 -8.91 -15.97 -34.17
CA ALA A 92 -8.45 -14.57 -33.93
C ALA A 92 -9.50 -13.78 -33.15
N ALA A 93 -10.79 -14.05 -33.36
CA ALA A 93 -11.87 -13.44 -32.59
C ALA A 93 -11.83 -13.85 -31.10
N ASP A 94 -11.65 -15.14 -30.81
CA ASP A 94 -11.54 -15.68 -29.44
C ASP A 94 -10.31 -15.12 -28.70
N LEU A 95 -9.17 -15.01 -29.38
CA LEU A 95 -7.96 -14.40 -28.82
C LEU A 95 -8.16 -12.90 -28.50
N LEU A 96 -8.84 -12.17 -29.39
CA LEU A 96 -9.13 -10.75 -29.15
C LEU A 96 -10.08 -10.58 -27.96
N GLU A 97 -11.12 -11.38 -27.86
CA GLU A 97 -12.04 -11.36 -26.72
C GLU A 97 -11.32 -11.63 -25.41
N LYS A 98 -10.52 -12.69 -25.32
CA LYS A 98 -9.73 -13.03 -24.14
C LYS A 98 -8.72 -11.95 -23.78
N SER A 99 -8.08 -11.33 -24.77
CA SER A 99 -7.14 -10.24 -24.53
C SER A 99 -7.85 -8.99 -23.96
N GLN A 100 -9.05 -8.68 -24.42
CA GLN A 100 -9.87 -7.59 -23.87
C GLN A 100 -10.30 -7.88 -22.44
N GLN A 101 -10.76 -9.10 -22.16
CA GLN A 101 -11.12 -9.54 -20.82
C GLN A 101 -9.93 -9.43 -19.85
N PHE A 102 -8.75 -9.87 -20.27
CA PHE A 102 -7.51 -9.73 -19.48
C PHE A 102 -7.17 -8.27 -19.21
N PHE A 103 -7.23 -7.42 -20.24
CA PHE A 103 -6.93 -6.00 -20.09
C PHE A 103 -7.90 -5.29 -19.13
N GLN A 104 -9.19 -5.63 -19.17
CA GLN A 104 -10.19 -5.10 -18.24
C GLN A 104 -9.90 -5.51 -16.80
N LEU A 105 -9.49 -6.76 -16.53
CA LEU A 105 -9.09 -7.21 -15.21
C LEU A 105 -7.84 -6.49 -14.70
N VAL A 106 -6.86 -6.25 -15.57
CA VAL A 106 -5.64 -5.48 -15.23
C VAL A 106 -5.99 -4.04 -14.87
N LEU A 107 -6.86 -3.39 -15.64
CA LEU A 107 -7.32 -2.03 -15.35
C LEU A 107 -8.06 -1.96 -14.01
N LEU A 108 -8.97 -2.89 -13.76
CA LEU A 108 -9.74 -2.94 -12.51
C LEU A 108 -8.83 -3.21 -11.29
N SER A 109 -7.84 -4.08 -11.44
CA SER A 109 -6.82 -4.34 -10.41
C SER A 109 -5.94 -3.11 -10.16
N SER A 110 -5.64 -2.34 -11.21
CA SER A 110 -4.89 -1.08 -11.08
C SER A 110 -5.71 -0.01 -10.35
N GLN A 111 -7.02 0.08 -10.59
CA GLN A 111 -7.91 0.95 -9.82
C GLN A 111 -7.95 0.57 -8.34
N CYS A 112 -8.03 -0.73 -8.03
CA CYS A 112 -7.95 -1.21 -6.66
C CYS A 112 -6.65 -0.77 -5.96
N LEU A 113 -5.52 -0.89 -6.65
CA LEU A 113 -4.23 -0.42 -6.12
C LEU A 113 -4.23 1.09 -5.89
N LEU A 114 -4.72 1.89 -6.84
CA LEU A 114 -4.80 3.35 -6.70
C LEU A 114 -5.64 3.76 -5.49
N ILE A 115 -6.78 3.11 -5.27
CA ILE A 115 -7.63 3.36 -4.10
C ILE A 115 -6.85 3.05 -2.81
N LYS A 116 -6.15 1.92 -2.75
CA LYS A 116 -5.30 1.57 -1.60
C LYS A 116 -4.18 2.58 -1.35
N LEU A 117 -3.58 3.12 -2.40
CA LEU A 117 -2.57 4.19 -2.28
C LEU A 117 -3.17 5.48 -1.73
N ILE A 118 -4.38 5.84 -2.16
CA ILE A 118 -5.09 7.01 -1.63
C ILE A 118 -5.39 6.82 -0.14
N ILE A 119 -5.84 5.62 0.27
CA ILE A 119 -6.04 5.29 1.69
C ILE A 119 -4.74 5.44 2.48
N LEU A 120 -3.64 4.92 1.95
CA LEU A 120 -2.32 5.04 2.57
C LEU A 120 -1.90 6.50 2.73
N PHE A 121 -2.15 7.32 1.70
CA PHE A 121 -1.84 8.75 1.73
C PHE A 121 -2.72 9.50 2.74
N ALA A 122 -4.00 9.16 2.83
CA ALA A 122 -4.92 9.69 3.84
C ALA A 122 -4.53 9.31 5.28
N ALA A 123 -3.80 8.22 5.48
CA ALA A 123 -3.28 7.81 6.78
C ALA A 123 -1.97 8.54 7.18
N MET A 124 -1.37 9.34 6.30
CA MET A 124 -0.11 10.08 6.58
C MET A 124 -0.20 10.96 7.83
N PRO A 125 -1.25 11.78 8.06
CA PRO A 125 -1.35 12.59 9.27
C PRO A 125 -1.40 11.74 10.55
N LEU A 126 -2.02 10.56 10.52
CA LEU A 126 -2.00 9.63 11.65
C LEU A 126 -0.57 9.14 11.95
N PHE A 127 0.20 8.80 10.92
CA PHE A 127 1.60 8.40 11.09
C PHE A 127 2.46 9.54 11.60
N ALA A 128 2.27 10.76 11.09
CA ALA A 128 3.01 11.93 11.56
C ALA A 128 2.74 12.21 13.06
N LEU A 129 1.47 12.14 13.48
CA LEU A 129 1.08 12.36 14.86
C LEU A 129 1.68 11.30 15.81
N THR A 130 1.63 10.03 15.43
CA THR A 130 2.23 8.96 16.25
C THR A 130 3.76 9.02 16.28
N MET A 131 4.41 9.48 15.21
CA MET A 131 5.85 9.71 15.19
C MET A 131 6.24 10.86 16.14
N VAL A 132 5.49 11.97 16.15
CA VAL A 132 5.72 13.09 17.06
C VAL A 132 5.51 12.67 18.52
N ALA A 133 4.42 11.94 18.80
CA ALA A 133 4.17 11.41 20.14
C ALA A 133 5.30 10.46 20.60
N GLY A 134 5.74 9.56 19.72
CA GLY A 134 6.87 8.67 19.99
C GLY A 134 8.19 9.42 20.22
N LEU A 135 8.42 10.51 19.49
CA LEU A 135 9.60 11.36 19.69
C LEU A 135 9.59 12.01 21.09
N VAL A 136 8.46 12.58 21.48
CA VAL A 136 8.30 13.23 22.82
C VAL A 136 8.52 12.20 23.93
N ASP A 137 7.89 11.02 23.83
CA ASP A 137 8.05 9.95 24.81
C ASP A 137 9.52 9.46 24.88
N GLY A 138 10.16 9.26 23.72
CA GLY A 138 11.56 8.85 23.65
C GLY A 138 12.53 9.87 24.26
N LEU A 139 12.29 11.17 24.07
CA LEU A 139 13.07 12.23 24.68
C LEU A 139 12.87 12.28 26.21
N ASN A 140 11.64 12.11 26.70
CA ASN A 140 11.34 12.05 28.11
C ASN A 140 12.03 10.83 28.77
N GLN A 141 11.95 9.67 28.17
CA GLN A 141 12.66 8.46 28.65
C GLN A 141 14.18 8.66 28.69
N ARG A 142 14.72 9.41 27.72
CA ARG A 142 16.13 9.77 27.73
C ARG A 142 16.48 10.68 28.90
N ALA A 143 15.68 11.72 29.16
CA ALA A 143 15.90 12.63 30.28
C ALA A 143 15.87 11.89 31.63
N ILE A 144 14.91 10.98 31.82
CA ILE A 144 14.82 10.15 33.03
C ILE A 144 16.07 9.25 33.19
N ARG A 145 16.54 8.62 32.12
CA ARG A 145 17.74 7.75 32.18
C ARG A 145 19.01 8.53 32.49
N THR A 146 19.17 9.72 31.92
CA THR A 146 20.35 10.57 32.24
C THR A 146 20.33 11.02 33.69
N ALA A 147 19.16 11.28 34.27
CA ALA A 147 19.03 11.60 35.69
C ALA A 147 19.32 10.40 36.62
N CYS A 148 18.95 9.17 36.18
CA CYS A 148 19.10 7.97 36.99
C CYS A 148 20.42 7.18 36.74
N LEU A 149 21.41 7.73 36.02
CA LEU A 149 22.69 7.07 35.68
C LEU A 149 22.54 5.65 35.06
N GLY A 150 21.46 5.44 34.32
CA GLY A 150 21.11 4.15 33.74
C GLY A 150 22.11 3.62 32.71
N ARG A 151 22.43 2.32 32.80
CA ARG A 151 23.36 1.64 31.89
C ARG A 151 22.75 1.43 30.51
N GLU A 152 23.41 1.87 29.45
CA GLU A 152 22.92 1.76 28.08
C GLU A 152 23.37 0.42 27.44
N SER A 153 22.40 -0.40 26.97
CA SER A 153 22.67 -1.56 26.13
C SER A 153 22.42 -1.24 24.65
N SER A 154 23.47 -0.97 23.90
CA SER A 154 23.41 -0.63 22.46
C SER A 154 22.99 -1.80 21.58
N TYR A 155 23.29 -3.04 21.96
CA TYR A 155 23.09 -4.24 21.14
C TYR A 155 21.61 -4.53 20.83
N VAL A 156 20.74 -4.46 21.85
CA VAL A 156 19.30 -4.73 21.69
C VAL A 156 18.64 -3.73 20.75
N PHE A 157 19.10 -2.49 20.77
CA PHE A 157 18.56 -1.42 19.92
C PHE A 157 18.77 -1.69 18.42
N HIS A 158 20.00 -2.00 18.00
CA HIS A 158 20.28 -2.22 16.58
C HIS A 158 19.50 -3.41 16.02
N ARG A 159 19.39 -4.48 16.79
CA ARG A 159 18.67 -5.69 16.40
C ARG A 159 17.16 -5.41 16.29
N LEU A 160 16.58 -4.78 17.31
CA LEU A 160 15.14 -4.50 17.34
C LEU A 160 14.71 -3.51 16.23
N ASN A 161 15.47 -2.43 16.05
CA ASN A 161 15.20 -1.44 15.00
C ASN A 161 15.24 -2.06 13.58
N HIS A 162 16.16 -2.99 13.35
CA HIS A 162 16.24 -3.70 12.08
C HIS A 162 15.01 -4.59 11.80
N TYR A 163 14.54 -5.34 12.81
CA TYR A 163 13.36 -6.19 12.70
C TYR A 163 12.08 -5.37 12.54
N LEU A 164 11.94 -4.28 13.29
CA LEU A 164 10.75 -3.41 13.21
C LEU A 164 10.62 -2.75 11.83
N LYS A 165 11.74 -2.29 11.24
CA LYS A 165 11.73 -1.75 9.88
C LYS A 165 11.29 -2.80 8.86
N LYS A 166 11.79 -4.02 8.96
CA LYS A 166 11.37 -5.11 8.07
C LYS A 166 9.90 -5.46 8.26
N LEU A 167 9.45 -5.55 9.52
CA LEU A 167 8.05 -5.83 9.84
C LEU A 167 7.11 -4.78 9.24
N LEU A 168 7.47 -3.50 9.32
CA LEU A 168 6.68 -2.41 8.74
C LEU A 168 6.56 -2.53 7.22
N VAL A 169 7.67 -2.82 6.53
CA VAL A 169 7.67 -3.03 5.07
C VAL A 169 6.83 -4.25 4.70
N ILE A 170 6.93 -5.34 5.45
CA ILE A 170 6.14 -6.57 5.22
C ILE A 170 4.66 -6.30 5.44
N LEU A 171 4.26 -5.59 6.51
CA LEU A 171 2.88 -5.22 6.78
C LEU A 171 2.29 -4.37 5.66
N LEU A 172 3.06 -3.39 5.17
CA LEU A 172 2.64 -2.52 4.08
C LEU A 172 2.50 -3.31 2.77
N MET A 173 3.45 -4.20 2.48
CA MET A 173 3.38 -5.10 1.32
C MET A 173 2.16 -6.02 1.40
N LEU A 174 1.90 -6.61 2.58
CA LEU A 174 0.76 -7.48 2.81
C LEU A 174 -0.55 -6.73 2.61
N TRP A 175 -0.67 -5.51 3.11
CA TRP A 175 -1.84 -4.65 2.88
C TRP A 175 -2.10 -4.39 1.40
N LEU A 176 -1.05 -4.07 0.63
CA LEU A 176 -1.18 -3.81 -0.81
C LEU A 176 -1.54 -5.07 -1.60
N ALA A 177 -0.96 -6.23 -1.23
CA ALA A 177 -1.12 -7.49 -1.94
C ALA A 177 -2.43 -8.21 -1.64
N LEU A 178 -2.99 -8.06 -0.42
CA LEU A 178 -4.20 -8.78 -0.02
C LEU A 178 -5.44 -8.24 -0.73
N PRO A 179 -6.18 -9.09 -1.47
CA PRO A 179 -7.44 -8.73 -2.13
C PRO A 179 -8.62 -8.77 -1.12
N VAL A 180 -8.46 -8.11 0.02
CA VAL A 180 -9.47 -8.10 1.09
C VAL A 180 -9.89 -6.67 1.39
N SER A 181 -11.17 -6.45 1.56
CA SER A 181 -11.77 -5.19 2.00
C SER A 181 -11.81 -5.11 3.53
N ILE A 182 -10.62 -4.98 4.16
CA ILE A 182 -10.54 -4.74 5.60
C ILE A 182 -10.67 -3.24 5.85
N THR A 183 -11.43 -2.85 6.87
CA THR A 183 -11.51 -1.45 7.31
C THR A 183 -10.10 -0.91 7.55
N PRO A 184 -9.70 0.21 6.91
CA PRO A 184 -8.33 0.73 6.97
C PRO A 184 -7.82 0.96 8.39
N ALA A 185 -8.71 1.32 9.33
CA ALA A 185 -8.36 1.56 10.72
C ALA A 185 -7.69 0.35 11.39
N TYR A 186 -8.18 -0.87 11.15
CA TYR A 186 -7.60 -2.08 11.75
C TYR A 186 -6.17 -2.38 11.30
N VAL A 187 -5.77 -1.85 10.15
CA VAL A 187 -4.42 -2.03 9.61
C VAL A 187 -3.53 -0.85 10.02
N PHE A 188 -4.01 0.38 9.85
CA PHE A 188 -3.16 1.56 10.03
C PHE A 188 -2.96 1.95 11.49
N VAL A 189 -3.91 1.65 12.40
CA VAL A 189 -3.71 1.91 13.83
C VAL A 189 -2.54 1.09 14.39
N PRO A 190 -2.45 -0.24 14.24
CA PRO A 190 -1.30 -0.98 14.73
C PRO A 190 0.01 -0.59 14.02
N ILE A 191 -0.02 -0.27 12.72
CA ILE A 191 1.17 0.20 12.01
C ILE A 191 1.64 1.53 12.57
N SER A 192 0.74 2.47 12.84
CA SER A 192 1.08 3.79 13.38
C SER A 192 1.66 3.69 14.80
N LEU A 193 1.09 2.84 15.66
CA LEU A 193 1.63 2.56 16.99
C LEU A 193 3.04 1.97 16.91
N LEU A 194 3.26 1.04 15.99
CA LEU A 194 4.57 0.43 15.75
C LEU A 194 5.60 1.47 15.29
N MET A 195 5.19 2.41 14.42
CA MET A 195 6.03 3.52 14.00
C MET A 195 6.37 4.46 15.16
N GLY A 196 5.38 4.83 15.99
CA GLY A 196 5.60 5.65 17.18
C GLY A 196 6.58 5.00 18.16
N LEU A 197 6.40 3.70 18.41
CA LEU A 197 7.29 2.92 19.27
C LEU A 197 8.72 2.84 18.71
N MET A 198 8.88 2.71 17.39
CA MET A 198 10.20 2.75 16.75
C MET A 198 10.89 4.10 16.95
N VAL A 199 10.16 5.19 16.78
CA VAL A 199 10.69 6.54 16.96
C VAL A 199 11.04 6.77 18.45
N ALA A 200 10.18 6.36 19.39
CA ALA A 200 10.43 6.46 20.83
C ALA A 200 11.70 5.71 21.23
N MET A 201 11.86 4.47 20.77
CA MET A 201 13.07 3.68 21.03
C MET A 201 14.32 4.31 20.42
N THR A 202 14.22 4.85 19.21
CA THR A 202 15.34 5.53 18.54
C THR A 202 15.74 6.79 19.30
N ALA A 203 14.77 7.65 19.65
CA ALA A 203 15.00 8.89 20.36
C ALA A 203 15.55 8.67 21.79
N SER A 204 15.02 7.66 22.49
CA SER A 204 15.45 7.34 23.85
C SER A 204 16.93 6.87 23.95
N ARG A 205 17.49 6.34 22.84
CA ARG A 205 18.84 5.75 22.81
C ARG A 205 19.85 6.55 22.00
N PHE A 206 19.47 7.74 21.57
CA PHE A 206 20.38 8.59 20.80
C PHE A 206 21.54 9.08 21.68
N LYS A 207 22.75 8.55 21.45
CA LYS A 207 23.95 9.02 22.12
C LYS A 207 24.36 10.37 21.57
N LYS A 208 24.40 11.39 22.44
CA LYS A 208 25.04 12.65 22.11
C LYS A 208 26.56 12.43 22.33
N TYR A 209 27.29 12.21 21.25
CA TYR A 209 28.74 12.37 21.27
C TYR A 209 29.01 13.87 21.39
N LEU A 210 29.31 14.31 22.56
CA LEU A 210 30.00 15.56 22.88
C LEU A 210 31.36 15.19 23.42
#